data_970bff41fd1209132ebf0e1e628643c2
#
_entry.id   970bff41fd1209132ebf0e1e628643c2
#
_cell.length_a   1.000
_cell.length_b   1.000
_cell.length_c   1.000
_cell.angle_alpha   90.00
_cell.angle_beta   90.00
_cell.angle_gamma   90.00
#
_symmetry.space_group_name_H-M   'P 1'
#
loop_
_entity.id
_entity.type
_entity.pdbx_description
1 polymer ?
#
loop_
_entity_poly.entity_id
_entity_poly.type
_entity_poly.pdbx_seq_one_letter_code
_entity_poly.pdbx_strand_id
1 'polypeptide(L)'
;LIGESCIDRYEFCRVIKISEEAPIPVVRNTKIYEKKGMAANVNLNLRMLGIYPDFVTCTEQIYKKRIVDEKTNQKLLRIDYDPPVAVWNRQLPTSIKNYDAIIISDYNKGFLDYASICYLIEESNGLVFIDTKKHDLKQFYSD
;
A
#
# COMPACT_ATOMS: atom_id res chain seq x y z
N LEU A 1 4.45 -12.28 4.00
CA LEU A 1 3.69 -11.05 3.81
C LEU A 1 3.37 -10.87 2.33
N ILE A 2 2.11 -10.63 2.01
CA ILE A 2 1.65 -10.41 0.63
C ILE A 2 0.66 -9.23 0.57
N GLY A 3 0.75 -8.39 -0.47
CA GLY A 3 -0.17 -7.26 -0.70
C GLY A 3 0.43 -6.16 -1.55
N GLU A 4 -0.38 -5.14 -1.87
CA GLU A 4 0.05 -4.01 -2.69
C GLU A 4 0.95 -3.06 -1.92
N SER A 5 1.94 -2.53 -2.62
CA SER A 5 2.86 -1.51 -2.11
C SER A 5 2.68 -0.18 -2.82
N CYS A 6 2.95 0.91 -2.14
CA CYS A 6 3.02 2.23 -2.76
C CYS A 6 4.20 3.05 -2.24
N ILE A 7 4.47 4.15 -2.93
CA ILE A 7 5.36 5.21 -2.46
C ILE A 7 4.49 6.38 -2.00
N ASP A 8 4.56 6.70 -0.71
CA ASP A 8 4.00 7.92 -0.15
C ASP A 8 5.03 9.04 -0.30
N ARG A 9 4.78 9.98 -1.21
CA ARG A 9 5.64 11.12 -1.50
C ARG A 9 5.05 12.39 -0.90
N TYR A 10 5.84 13.07 -0.10
CA TYR A 10 5.52 14.35 0.52
C TYR A 10 6.38 15.43 -0.15
N GLU A 11 5.74 16.38 -0.80
CA GLU A 11 6.37 17.57 -1.35
C GLU A 11 6.03 18.75 -0.45
N PHE A 12 6.99 19.14 0.38
CA PHE A 12 6.85 20.32 1.21
C PHE A 12 7.03 21.56 0.35
N CYS A 13 6.22 22.57 0.63
CA CYS A 13 6.21 23.80 -0.14
C CYS A 13 5.92 25.01 0.74
N ARG A 14 6.17 26.21 0.20
CA ARG A 14 5.68 27.46 0.75
C ARG A 14 4.64 28.04 -0.18
N VAL A 15 3.50 28.44 0.37
CA VAL A 15 2.51 29.22 -0.37
C VAL A 15 3.05 30.62 -0.58
N ILE A 16 3.12 31.08 -1.84
CA ILE A 16 3.66 32.39 -2.23
C ILE A 16 2.53 33.40 -2.38
N LYS A 17 1.49 33.04 -3.12
CA LYS A 17 0.33 33.87 -3.41
C LYS A 17 -0.87 33.01 -3.83
N ILE A 18 -2.00 33.62 -3.95
CA ILE A 18 -3.14 33.06 -4.70
C ILE A 18 -2.94 33.37 -6.17
N SER A 19 -3.27 32.42 -7.06
CA SER A 19 -3.19 32.60 -8.50
C SER A 19 -4.18 33.68 -8.97
N GLU A 20 -3.82 34.36 -10.04
CA GLU A 20 -4.71 35.32 -10.74
C GLU A 20 -5.70 34.60 -11.67
N GLU A 21 -5.37 33.36 -12.07
CA GLU A 21 -6.19 32.58 -13.00
C GLU A 21 -7.34 31.83 -12.29
N ALA A 22 -7.16 31.45 -11.01
CA ALA A 22 -8.14 30.73 -10.22
C ALA A 22 -7.83 30.86 -8.72
N PRO A 23 -8.77 30.62 -7.80
CA PRO A 23 -8.55 30.71 -6.35
C PRO A 23 -7.73 29.53 -5.82
N ILE A 24 -6.56 29.30 -6.38
CA ILE A 24 -5.64 28.22 -6.01
C ILE A 24 -4.32 28.80 -5.50
N PRO A 25 -3.65 28.16 -4.53
CA PRO A 25 -2.35 28.59 -4.04
C PRO A 25 -1.26 28.36 -5.09
N VAL A 26 -0.42 29.37 -5.31
CA VAL A 26 0.87 29.21 -6.01
C VAL A 26 1.91 28.81 -4.97
N VAL A 27 2.55 27.68 -5.17
CA VAL A 27 3.50 27.12 -4.21
C VAL A 27 4.89 27.00 -4.80
N ARG A 28 5.91 27.10 -3.94
CA ARG A 28 7.30 26.79 -4.28
C ARG A 28 7.77 25.61 -3.45
N ASN A 29 8.22 24.54 -4.12
CA ASN A 29 8.75 23.35 -3.44
C ASN A 29 10.03 23.69 -2.67
N THR A 30 10.14 23.15 -1.46
CA THR A 30 11.29 23.32 -0.55
C THR A 30 11.99 22.01 -0.28
N LYS A 31 11.23 20.90 -0.10
CA LYS A 31 11.77 19.60 0.27
C LYS A 31 10.88 18.47 -0.27
N ILE A 32 11.49 17.37 -0.65
CA ILE A 32 10.79 16.13 -1.02
C ILE A 32 11.20 15.05 -0.03
N TYR A 33 10.21 14.28 0.42
CA TYR A 33 10.41 13.12 1.27
C TYR A 33 9.54 11.97 0.77
N GLU A 34 10.13 10.78 0.65
CA GLU A 34 9.43 9.58 0.24
C GLU A 34 9.54 8.50 1.32
N LYS A 35 8.48 7.74 1.48
CA LYS A 35 8.46 6.55 2.34
C LYS A 35 7.66 5.44 1.69
N LYS A 36 7.95 4.21 2.10
CA LYS A 36 7.18 3.03 1.71
C LYS A 36 5.82 3.08 2.39
N GLY A 37 4.76 2.76 1.63
CA GLY A 37 3.38 2.72 2.11
C GLY A 37 2.74 1.36 1.83
N MET A 38 1.51 1.16 2.32
CA MET A 38 0.74 -0.08 2.17
C MET A 38 1.52 -1.29 2.71
N ALA A 39 1.52 -2.44 2.02
CA ALA A 39 2.24 -3.65 2.43
C ALA A 39 3.74 -3.45 2.62
N ALA A 40 4.37 -2.53 1.87
CA ALA A 40 5.79 -2.21 2.06
C ALA A 40 6.07 -1.52 3.41
N ASN A 41 5.10 -0.76 3.96
CA ASN A 41 5.20 -0.22 5.32
C ASN A 41 5.03 -1.32 6.38
N VAL A 42 4.13 -2.28 6.16
CA VAL A 42 3.97 -3.46 7.04
C VAL A 42 5.28 -4.26 7.07
N ASN A 43 5.89 -4.51 5.89
CA ASN A 43 7.19 -5.19 5.81
C ASN A 43 8.28 -4.46 6.61
N LEU A 44 8.33 -3.13 6.52
CA LEU A 44 9.30 -2.34 7.29
C LEU A 44 9.06 -2.51 8.80
N ASN A 45 7.81 -2.43 9.25
CA ASN A 45 7.46 -2.58 10.66
C ASN A 45 7.82 -3.98 11.20
N LEU A 46 7.53 -5.04 10.43
CA LEU A 46 7.92 -6.40 10.81
C LEU A 46 9.45 -6.53 10.96
N ARG A 47 10.20 -5.97 10.01
CA ARG A 47 11.68 -5.97 10.09
C ARG A 47 12.22 -5.22 11.30
N MET A 48 11.59 -4.12 11.71
CA MET A 48 11.94 -3.39 12.92
C MET A 48 11.67 -4.21 14.20
N LEU A 49 10.73 -5.16 14.14
CA LEU A 49 10.45 -6.12 15.22
C LEU A 49 11.36 -7.37 15.16
N GLY A 50 12.33 -7.41 14.23
CA GLY A 50 13.21 -8.56 14.04
C GLY A 50 12.62 -9.70 13.21
N ILE A 51 11.45 -9.49 12.58
CA ILE A 51 10.78 -10.46 11.72
C ILE A 51 11.13 -10.15 10.25
N TYR A 52 11.69 -11.12 9.55
CA TYR A 52 12.11 -10.98 8.14
C TYR A 52 11.24 -11.86 7.24
N PRO A 53 10.05 -11.39 6.85
CA PRO A 53 9.15 -12.19 6.03
C PRO A 53 9.62 -12.26 4.58
N ASP A 54 9.27 -13.35 3.90
CA ASP A 54 9.16 -13.33 2.46
C ASP A 54 8.10 -12.31 2.08
N PHE A 55 8.44 -11.41 1.15
CA PHE A 55 7.60 -10.29 0.80
C PHE A 55 7.20 -10.32 -0.67
N VAL A 56 5.92 -10.55 -0.93
CA VAL A 56 5.32 -10.61 -2.27
C VAL A 56 4.43 -9.40 -2.48
N THR A 57 4.73 -8.62 -3.51
CA THR A 57 3.97 -7.40 -3.83
C THR A 57 3.87 -7.18 -5.34
N CYS A 58 2.96 -6.31 -5.74
CA CYS A 58 2.82 -5.91 -7.15
C CYS A 58 4.10 -5.24 -7.68
N THR A 59 4.33 -5.36 -8.98
CA THR A 59 5.45 -4.74 -9.69
C THR A 59 5.16 -3.31 -10.12
N GLU A 60 3.88 -2.98 -10.27
CA GLU A 60 3.40 -1.66 -10.66
C GLU A 60 3.64 -0.65 -9.55
N GLN A 61 4.13 0.52 -9.92
CA GLN A 61 4.40 1.58 -8.97
C GLN A 61 3.16 2.43 -8.69
N ILE A 62 2.57 2.25 -7.51
CA ILE A 62 1.50 3.08 -6.98
C ILE A 62 2.10 4.26 -6.22
N TYR A 63 1.66 5.49 -6.54
CA TYR A 63 2.12 6.70 -5.87
C TYR A 63 0.99 7.45 -5.19
N LYS A 64 1.27 7.97 -4.00
CA LYS A 64 0.40 8.90 -3.27
C LYS A 64 1.19 10.16 -2.95
N LYS A 65 1.07 11.17 -3.81
CA LYS A 65 1.75 12.45 -3.65
C LYS A 65 0.90 13.38 -2.78
N ARG A 66 1.52 13.99 -1.77
CA ARG A 66 0.91 15.01 -0.92
C ARG A 66 1.71 16.29 -1.01
N ILE A 67 1.04 17.38 -1.35
CA ILE A 67 1.60 18.72 -1.28
C ILE A 67 1.27 19.27 0.10
N VAL A 68 2.29 19.66 0.86
CA VAL A 68 2.18 20.04 2.27
C VAL A 68 2.81 21.42 2.47
N ASP A 69 2.07 22.36 3.09
CA ASP A 69 2.67 23.64 3.50
C ASP A 69 3.66 23.41 4.64
N GLU A 70 4.91 23.82 4.41
CA GLU A 70 6.03 23.61 5.35
C GLU A 70 5.82 24.32 6.68
N LYS A 71 5.14 25.48 6.66
CA LYS A 71 4.95 26.32 7.85
C LYS A 71 3.85 25.78 8.78
N THR A 72 2.75 25.33 8.20
CA THR A 72 1.55 24.92 8.95
C THR A 72 1.37 23.41 9.03
N ASN A 73 2.17 22.63 8.26
CA ASN A 73 1.98 21.19 8.04
C ASN A 73 0.61 20.83 7.44
N GLN A 74 -0.10 21.79 6.89
CA GLN A 74 -1.38 21.57 6.25
C GLN A 74 -1.20 20.86 4.91
N LYS A 75 -1.96 19.79 4.68
CA LYS A 75 -2.04 19.12 3.37
C LYS A 75 -2.90 19.97 2.44
N LEU A 76 -2.29 20.51 1.39
CA LEU A 76 -2.95 21.36 0.41
C LEU A 76 -3.63 20.55 -0.69
N LEU A 77 -3.00 19.44 -1.10
CA LEU A 77 -3.46 18.60 -2.20
C LEU A 77 -2.91 17.18 -2.04
N ARG A 78 -3.70 16.18 -2.46
CA ARG A 78 -3.23 14.82 -2.68
C ARG A 78 -3.50 14.40 -4.13
N ILE A 79 -2.49 13.83 -4.76
CA ILE A 79 -2.56 13.27 -6.10
C ILE A 79 -2.23 11.79 -5.97
N ASP A 80 -3.17 10.94 -6.38
CA ASP A 80 -2.99 9.49 -6.40
C ASP A 80 -2.75 9.05 -7.84
N TYR A 81 -1.71 8.25 -8.04
CA TYR A 81 -1.43 7.53 -9.27
C TYR A 81 -1.57 6.04 -8.98
N ASP A 82 -2.69 5.48 -9.42
CA ASP A 82 -3.05 4.08 -9.25
C ASP A 82 -3.11 3.41 -10.65
N PRO A 83 -2.00 2.89 -11.19
CA PRO A 83 -2.00 2.18 -12.46
C PRO A 83 -2.81 0.87 -12.31
N PRO A 84 -3.32 0.29 -13.42
CA PRO A 84 -3.82 -1.07 -13.39
C PRO A 84 -2.75 -2.02 -12.86
N VAL A 85 -3.12 -2.84 -11.89
CA VAL A 85 -2.23 -3.81 -11.24
C VAL A 85 -2.58 -5.21 -11.72
N ALA A 86 -1.57 -5.97 -12.13
CA ALA A 86 -1.77 -7.37 -12.52
C ALA A 86 -2.16 -8.22 -11.30
N VAL A 87 -3.12 -9.11 -11.49
CA VAL A 87 -3.51 -10.08 -10.44
C VAL A 87 -2.33 -10.99 -10.14
N TRP A 88 -2.13 -11.28 -8.86
CA TRP A 88 -1.07 -12.17 -8.40
C TRP A 88 -1.15 -13.55 -9.07
N ASN A 89 -0.04 -14.02 -9.59
CA ASN A 89 0.08 -15.27 -10.35
C ASN A 89 0.25 -16.53 -9.46
N ARG A 90 0.01 -16.41 -8.15
CA ARG A 90 0.14 -17.45 -7.11
C ARG A 90 1.55 -18.00 -6.92
N GLN A 91 2.57 -17.27 -7.38
CA GLN A 91 3.96 -17.64 -7.11
C GLN A 91 4.43 -17.15 -5.74
N LEU A 92 5.02 -18.05 -4.97
CA LEU A 92 5.63 -17.81 -3.67
C LEU A 92 7.08 -18.30 -3.70
N PRO A 93 7.98 -17.73 -2.84
CA PRO A 93 9.37 -18.19 -2.75
C PRO A 93 9.51 -19.65 -2.32
N THR A 94 8.57 -20.15 -1.52
CA THR A 94 8.48 -21.55 -1.09
C THR A 94 7.04 -22.04 -1.06
N SER A 95 6.81 -23.31 -0.73
CA SER A 95 5.45 -23.83 -0.59
C SER A 95 4.68 -23.07 0.49
N ILE A 96 3.43 -22.74 0.20
CA ILE A 96 2.52 -22.04 1.12
C ILE A 96 2.40 -22.77 2.48
N LYS A 97 2.51 -24.08 2.47
CA LYS A 97 2.41 -24.95 3.67
C LYS A 97 3.63 -24.86 4.59
N ASN A 98 4.71 -24.24 4.13
CA ASN A 98 5.94 -24.08 4.91
C ASN A 98 5.97 -22.78 5.73
N TYR A 99 4.95 -21.93 5.62
CA TYR A 99 4.86 -20.72 6.41
C TYR A 99 4.10 -20.97 7.71
N ASP A 100 4.67 -20.50 8.82
CA ASP A 100 4.00 -20.51 10.13
C ASP A 100 2.85 -19.51 10.19
N ALA A 101 2.98 -18.40 9.43
CA ALA A 101 1.96 -17.38 9.33
C ALA A 101 1.98 -16.68 7.97
N ILE A 102 0.82 -16.28 7.50
CA ILE A 102 0.62 -15.44 6.31
C ILE A 102 -0.04 -14.14 6.75
N ILE A 103 0.52 -13.02 6.31
CA ILE A 103 -0.05 -11.68 6.53
C ILE A 103 -0.48 -11.15 5.16
N ILE A 104 -1.76 -10.88 5.00
CA ILE A 104 -2.37 -10.31 3.81
C ILE A 104 -2.65 -8.83 4.10
N SER A 105 -2.02 -7.92 3.35
CA SER A 105 -2.23 -6.47 3.42
C SER A 105 -2.78 -5.98 2.08
N ASP A 106 -4.11 -6.13 1.93
CA ASP A 106 -4.85 -5.88 0.69
C ASP A 106 -5.48 -4.49 0.69
N TYR A 107 -5.01 -3.63 -0.19
CA TYR A 107 -5.56 -2.28 -0.40
C TYR A 107 -6.57 -2.22 -1.56
N ASN A 108 -6.97 -3.40 -2.07
CA ASN A 108 -7.96 -3.55 -3.13
C ASN A 108 -7.59 -2.76 -4.40
N LYS A 109 -6.30 -2.83 -4.79
CA LYS A 109 -5.79 -2.21 -6.01
C LYS A 109 -5.72 -3.19 -7.19
N GLY A 110 -6.15 -4.44 -6.98
CA GLY A 110 -6.25 -5.46 -8.01
C GLY A 110 -5.19 -6.56 -7.95
N PHE A 111 -4.17 -6.44 -7.10
CA PHE A 111 -3.13 -7.46 -6.95
C PHE A 111 -3.69 -8.77 -6.37
N LEU A 112 -4.53 -8.68 -5.34
CA LEU A 112 -5.20 -9.82 -4.75
C LEU A 112 -6.70 -9.75 -5.06
N ASP A 113 -7.20 -10.66 -5.87
CA ASP A 113 -8.62 -10.88 -6.03
C ASP A 113 -9.17 -11.77 -4.89
N TYR A 114 -10.49 -11.98 -4.84
CA TYR A 114 -11.10 -12.85 -3.81
C TYR A 114 -10.55 -14.27 -3.90
N ALA A 115 -10.41 -14.82 -5.11
CA ALA A 115 -9.89 -16.16 -5.32
C ALA A 115 -8.45 -16.34 -4.83
N SER A 116 -7.63 -15.31 -4.94
CA SER A 116 -6.26 -15.28 -4.41
C SER A 116 -6.24 -15.33 -2.89
N ILE A 117 -7.12 -14.56 -2.23
CA ILE A 117 -7.22 -14.55 -0.77
C ILE A 117 -7.76 -15.87 -0.24
N CYS A 118 -8.82 -16.41 -0.85
CA CYS A 118 -9.36 -17.74 -0.49
C CYS A 118 -8.29 -18.83 -0.64
N TYR A 119 -7.54 -18.82 -1.75
CA TYR A 119 -6.43 -19.75 -1.94
C TYR A 119 -5.39 -19.69 -0.81
N LEU A 120 -5.02 -18.47 -0.37
CA LEU A 120 -4.07 -18.30 0.74
C LEU A 120 -4.62 -18.82 2.06
N ILE A 121 -5.91 -18.70 2.30
CA ILE A 121 -6.59 -19.20 3.51
C ILE A 121 -6.66 -20.73 3.49
N GLU A 122 -7.13 -21.30 2.39
CA GLU A 122 -7.41 -22.73 2.26
C GLU A 122 -6.15 -23.60 2.23
N GLU A 123 -5.10 -23.11 1.55
CA GLU A 123 -3.87 -23.88 1.36
C GLU A 123 -2.84 -23.68 2.49
N SER A 124 -3.04 -22.71 3.37
CA SER A 124 -2.12 -22.45 4.48
C SER A 124 -2.33 -23.45 5.61
N ASN A 125 -1.24 -24.00 6.15
CA ASN A 125 -1.25 -24.74 7.41
C ASN A 125 -1.07 -23.85 8.64
N GLY A 126 -0.63 -22.60 8.43
CA GLY A 126 -0.32 -21.64 9.48
C GLY A 126 -1.45 -20.65 9.76
N LEU A 127 -1.17 -19.67 10.59
CA LEU A 127 -2.10 -18.58 10.87
C LEU A 127 -2.20 -17.61 9.68
N VAL A 128 -3.42 -17.17 9.36
CA VAL A 128 -3.65 -16.16 8.31
C VAL A 128 -4.22 -14.90 8.93
N PHE A 129 -3.48 -13.79 8.81
CA PHE A 129 -3.91 -12.46 9.23
C PHE A 129 -4.30 -11.65 8.00
N ILE A 130 -5.51 -11.08 8.01
CA ILE A 130 -6.06 -10.36 6.86
C ILE A 130 -6.40 -8.92 7.25
N ASP A 131 -5.73 -7.95 6.63
CA ASP A 131 -6.12 -6.54 6.57
C ASP A 131 -6.49 -6.22 5.12
N THR A 132 -7.78 -6.04 4.85
CA THR A 132 -8.28 -5.85 3.48
C THR A 132 -9.22 -4.65 3.38
N LYS A 133 -9.22 -4.01 2.22
CA LYS A 133 -10.19 -2.97 1.81
C LYS A 133 -11.36 -3.54 1.00
N LYS A 134 -11.47 -4.85 0.86
CA LYS A 134 -12.64 -5.49 0.24
C LYS A 134 -13.86 -5.37 1.16
N HIS A 135 -15.02 -5.22 0.55
CA HIS A 135 -16.27 -4.96 1.29
C HIS A 135 -17.02 -6.24 1.68
N ASP A 136 -16.97 -7.27 0.84
CA ASP A 136 -17.69 -8.52 1.07
C ASP A 136 -16.77 -9.58 1.71
N LEU A 137 -16.63 -9.47 3.03
CA LEU A 137 -15.80 -10.40 3.81
C LEU A 137 -16.39 -11.80 3.92
N LYS A 138 -17.68 -12.00 3.63
CA LYS A 138 -18.32 -13.32 3.69
C LYS A 138 -17.73 -14.29 2.67
N GLN A 139 -17.17 -13.78 1.58
CA GLN A 139 -16.51 -14.61 0.57
C GLN A 139 -15.23 -15.30 1.08
N PHE A 140 -14.70 -14.91 2.23
CA PHE A 140 -13.52 -15.56 2.84
C PHE A 140 -13.86 -16.67 3.82
N TYR A 141 -15.13 -16.85 4.15
CA TYR A 141 -15.60 -17.91 5.04
C TYR A 141 -16.41 -18.90 4.21
N SER A 142 -15.94 -20.14 4.09
CA SER A 142 -16.79 -21.28 3.70
C SER A 142 -17.65 -21.62 4.91
N ASP A 143 -18.97 -21.75 4.70
CA ASP A 143 -19.90 -22.32 5.69
C ASP A 143 -19.45 -23.72 6.10
#